data_96fe2750050bef56da717f40e24182ff
#
_entry.id   96fe2750050bef56da717f40e24182ff
#
_cell.length_a   1.000
_cell.length_b   1.000
_cell.length_c   1.000
_cell.angle_alpha   90.00
_cell.angle_beta   90.00
_cell.angle_gamma   90.00
#
_symmetry.space_group_name_H-M   'P 1'
#
loop_
_entity.id
_entity.type
_entity.pdbx_description
1 polymer ?
#
loop_
_entity_poly.entity_id
_entity_poly.type
_entity_poly.pdbx_seq_one_letter_code
_entity_poly.pdbx_strand_id
1 'polypeptide(L)'
;PIRSSAASDVYKRQDERLSEIGGKGLFSKQIEKDLLNKNIDIAVHAFKDMPTEETENLLTNNFLKRNSPNEILISKNNIKFEDLEPNSIIGTSSYRREYQLKKKRPNLKYKLIRGNVDTRVQKLEKGEYDAIILSKAGVDALNLQHKISQEFSVDELIPCAGQGIIAIQCREDAVSYTHLTLPTT
;
A
#
# COMPACT_ATOMS: atom_id res chain seq x y z
N PRO A 1 16.48 7.68 -15.89
CA PRO A 1 15.45 6.94 -15.21
C PRO A 1 14.74 6.02 -16.17
N ILE A 2 14.93 4.71 -15.98
CA ILE A 2 14.25 3.68 -16.79
C ILE A 2 12.78 3.70 -16.37
N ARG A 3 11.92 4.27 -17.20
CA ARG A 3 10.47 4.16 -17.03
C ARG A 3 10.05 2.81 -17.58
N SER A 4 9.61 1.88 -16.73
CA SER A 4 9.05 0.62 -17.21
C SER A 4 7.75 0.90 -17.98
N SER A 5 7.52 0.16 -19.07
CA SER A 5 6.30 0.26 -19.87
C SER A 5 5.04 -0.04 -19.03
N ALA A 6 5.13 -0.96 -18.06
CA ALA A 6 4.05 -1.28 -17.12
C ALA A 6 3.67 -0.09 -16.24
N ALA A 7 4.63 0.71 -15.78
CA ALA A 7 4.32 1.94 -15.04
C ALA A 7 3.61 2.98 -15.91
N SER A 8 3.93 3.06 -17.20
CA SER A 8 3.30 3.94 -18.19
C SER A 8 1.83 3.55 -18.44
N ASP A 9 1.51 2.26 -18.54
CA ASP A 9 0.16 1.79 -18.82
C ASP A 9 -0.77 1.90 -17.61
N VAL A 10 -0.23 1.68 -16.40
CA VAL A 10 -0.97 1.93 -15.15
C VAL A 10 -1.23 3.43 -14.94
N TYR A 11 -0.31 4.28 -15.39
CA TYR A 11 -0.49 5.75 -15.31
C TYR A 11 -1.60 6.24 -16.25
N LYS A 12 -1.84 5.56 -17.37
CA LYS A 12 -2.89 5.92 -18.33
C LYS A 12 -4.31 5.57 -17.87
N ARG A 13 -4.47 4.66 -16.88
CA ARG A 13 -5.76 4.22 -16.33
C ARG A 13 -5.96 4.70 -14.89
N GLN A 14 -5.86 6.01 -14.68
CA GLN A 14 -5.96 6.60 -13.34
C GLN A 14 -7.36 6.49 -12.69
N ASP A 15 -8.38 6.24 -13.49
CA ASP A 15 -9.78 6.21 -13.05
C ASP A 15 -10.28 4.80 -12.68
N GLU A 16 -9.45 3.76 -12.85
CA GLU A 16 -9.80 2.37 -12.54
C GLU A 16 -9.04 1.88 -11.29
N ARG A 17 -9.65 0.98 -10.51
CA ARG A 17 -8.96 0.37 -9.35
C ARG A 17 -7.90 -0.64 -9.82
N LEU A 18 -6.77 -0.74 -9.10
CA LEU A 18 -5.70 -1.68 -9.45
C LEU A 18 -6.16 -3.14 -9.52
N SER A 19 -7.14 -3.51 -8.71
CA SER A 19 -7.78 -4.83 -8.74
C SER A 19 -8.52 -5.13 -10.05
N GLU A 20 -8.91 -4.10 -10.81
CA GLU A 20 -9.65 -4.21 -12.06
C GLU A 20 -8.71 -4.24 -13.28
N ILE A 21 -7.50 -3.68 -13.16
CA ILE A 21 -6.54 -3.55 -14.27
C ILE A 21 -5.63 -4.80 -14.42
N GLY A 22 -5.59 -5.69 -13.44
CA GLY A 22 -4.71 -6.88 -13.52
C GLY A 22 -4.33 -7.48 -12.18
N GLY A 23 -4.97 -7.05 -11.12
CA GLY A 23 -4.81 -7.65 -9.80
C GLY A 23 -3.49 -7.32 -9.08
N LYS A 24 -3.27 -8.03 -7.99
CA LYS A 24 -2.00 -8.04 -7.27
C LYS A 24 -0.91 -8.59 -8.19
N GLY A 25 0.28 -8.03 -8.14
CA GLY A 25 1.42 -8.51 -8.91
C GLY A 25 1.67 -7.79 -10.25
N LEU A 26 0.82 -6.85 -10.69
CA LEU A 26 1.10 -6.11 -11.92
C LEU A 26 2.43 -5.34 -11.85
N PHE A 27 2.77 -4.82 -10.66
CA PHE A 27 4.03 -4.12 -10.42
C PHE A 27 5.21 -5.07 -10.19
N SER A 28 4.98 -6.26 -9.61
CA SER A 28 6.04 -7.23 -9.35
C SER A 28 6.51 -7.91 -10.63
N LYS A 29 5.63 -8.16 -11.61
CA LYS A 29 5.95 -8.90 -12.85
C LYS A 29 7.15 -8.34 -13.63
N GLN A 30 7.27 -7.01 -13.73
CA GLN A 30 8.43 -6.43 -14.42
C GLN A 30 9.70 -6.55 -13.59
N ILE A 31 9.60 -6.33 -12.29
CA ILE A 31 10.72 -6.50 -11.34
C ILE A 31 11.17 -7.95 -11.31
N GLU A 32 10.23 -8.91 -11.30
CA GLU A 32 10.52 -10.34 -11.35
C GLU A 32 11.23 -10.75 -12.65
N LYS A 33 10.83 -10.19 -13.80
CA LYS A 33 11.57 -10.37 -15.05
C LYS A 33 12.99 -9.84 -14.96
N ASP A 34 13.18 -8.70 -14.33
CA ASP A 34 14.52 -8.11 -14.19
C ASP A 34 15.39 -8.94 -13.22
N LEU A 35 14.80 -9.56 -12.18
CA LEU A 35 15.49 -10.55 -11.34
C LEU A 35 15.91 -11.77 -12.16
N LEU A 36 14.97 -12.40 -12.89
CA LEU A 36 15.23 -13.61 -13.69
C LEU A 36 16.27 -13.36 -14.80
N ASN A 37 16.25 -12.17 -15.42
CA ASN A 37 17.21 -11.76 -16.44
C ASN A 37 18.55 -11.28 -15.86
N LYS A 38 18.74 -11.32 -14.53
CA LYS A 38 19.96 -10.86 -13.83
C LYS A 38 20.27 -9.37 -14.02
N ASN A 39 19.26 -8.57 -14.36
CA ASN A 39 19.39 -7.11 -14.46
C ASN A 39 19.46 -6.46 -13.07
N ILE A 40 18.85 -7.10 -12.07
CA ILE A 40 18.91 -6.74 -10.65
C ILE A 40 19.15 -8.00 -9.81
N ASP A 41 19.66 -7.84 -8.60
CA ASP A 41 19.99 -8.97 -7.72
C ASP A 41 18.93 -9.21 -6.66
N ILE A 42 18.33 -8.15 -6.15
CA ILE A 42 17.26 -8.19 -5.15
C ILE A 42 16.14 -7.25 -5.52
N ALA A 43 14.93 -7.58 -5.09
CA ALA A 43 13.76 -6.72 -5.15
C ALA A 43 13.15 -6.54 -3.75
N VAL A 44 12.69 -5.33 -3.45
CA VAL A 44 12.08 -4.98 -2.16
C VAL A 44 10.62 -4.65 -2.39
N HIS A 45 9.74 -5.35 -1.69
CA HIS A 45 8.30 -5.25 -1.88
C HIS A 45 7.56 -4.96 -0.58
N ALA A 46 6.45 -4.23 -0.67
CA ALA A 46 5.43 -4.31 0.36
C ALA A 46 4.72 -5.67 0.22
N PHE A 47 4.86 -6.54 1.21
CA PHE A 47 4.40 -7.94 1.12
C PHE A 47 2.91 -8.07 0.78
N LYS A 48 2.10 -7.13 1.25
CA LYS A 48 0.66 -7.09 0.95
C LYS A 48 0.32 -6.94 -0.55
N ASP A 49 1.26 -6.44 -1.34
CA ASP A 49 1.06 -6.16 -2.77
C ASP A 49 1.64 -7.27 -3.66
N MET A 50 2.34 -8.25 -3.07
CA MET A 50 2.84 -9.42 -3.77
C MET A 50 1.72 -10.41 -4.11
N PRO A 51 1.88 -11.18 -5.20
CA PRO A 51 0.99 -12.30 -5.50
C PRO A 51 1.07 -13.37 -4.42
N THR A 52 0.04 -14.21 -4.31
CA THR A 52 0.01 -15.35 -3.37
C THR A 52 0.81 -16.55 -3.86
N GLU A 53 1.00 -16.66 -5.16
CA GLU A 53 1.81 -17.70 -5.79
C GLU A 53 3.18 -17.10 -6.12
N GLU A 54 4.22 -17.81 -5.74
CA GLU A 54 5.59 -17.42 -6.05
C GLU A 54 5.90 -17.68 -7.54
N THR A 55 6.67 -16.80 -8.13
CA THR A 55 7.19 -17.00 -9.49
C THR A 55 8.32 -18.02 -9.44
N GLU A 56 8.28 -19.00 -10.34
CA GLU A 56 9.30 -20.06 -10.45
C GLU A 56 10.72 -19.46 -10.54
N ASN A 57 11.68 -20.09 -9.85
CA ASN A 57 13.07 -19.66 -9.71
C ASN A 57 13.29 -18.35 -8.94
N LEU A 58 12.27 -17.83 -8.27
CA LEU A 58 12.39 -16.72 -7.33
C LEU A 58 12.01 -17.15 -5.92
N LEU A 59 12.65 -16.58 -4.92
CA LEU A 59 12.39 -16.83 -3.50
C LEU A 59 12.03 -15.53 -2.77
N THR A 60 10.98 -15.62 -1.93
CA THR A 60 10.56 -14.56 -1.03
C THR A 60 10.56 -15.09 0.41
N ASN A 61 11.72 -15.30 0.98
CA ASN A 61 11.89 -15.89 2.31
C ASN A 61 12.55 -14.94 3.33
N ASN A 62 12.92 -13.74 2.92
CA ASN A 62 13.50 -12.73 3.77
C ASN A 62 12.52 -11.58 4.02
N PHE A 63 12.25 -11.31 5.30
CA PHE A 63 11.30 -10.30 5.73
C PHE A 63 11.94 -9.39 6.77
N LEU A 64 11.71 -8.08 6.64
CA LEU A 64 12.07 -7.15 7.69
C LEU A 64 11.12 -7.28 8.88
N LYS A 65 11.56 -6.82 10.04
CA LYS A 65 10.70 -6.71 11.22
C LYS A 65 9.39 -5.99 10.83
N ARG A 66 8.27 -6.59 11.19
CA ARG A 66 6.95 -6.05 10.85
C ARG A 66 6.72 -4.70 11.51
N ASN A 67 6.39 -3.70 10.71
CA ASN A 67 5.86 -2.43 11.17
C ASN A 67 4.36 -2.56 11.54
N SER A 68 3.75 -1.47 12.03
CA SER A 68 2.34 -1.47 12.40
C SER A 68 1.45 -1.96 11.25
N PRO A 69 0.57 -2.95 11.46
CA PRO A 69 -0.43 -3.38 10.49
C PRO A 69 -1.62 -2.43 10.39
N ASN A 70 -1.74 -1.46 11.31
CA ASN A 70 -2.91 -0.63 11.49
C ASN A 70 -3.22 0.23 10.28
N GLU A 71 -4.49 0.57 10.15
CA GLU A 71 -4.97 1.58 9.22
C GLU A 71 -5.08 2.92 9.95
N ILE A 72 -4.93 4.01 9.22
CA ILE A 72 -5.06 5.37 9.78
C ILE A 72 -5.98 6.23 8.93
N LEU A 73 -6.61 7.17 9.58
CA LEU A 73 -7.33 8.28 8.97
C LEU A 73 -6.47 9.53 9.01
N ILE A 74 -6.36 10.22 7.89
CA ILE A 74 -5.96 11.62 7.84
C ILE A 74 -7.18 12.40 7.35
N SER A 75 -7.63 13.40 8.11
CA SER A 75 -8.80 14.22 7.78
C SER A 75 -8.47 15.70 7.81
N LYS A 76 -9.28 16.51 7.15
CA LYS A 76 -9.27 17.97 7.34
C LYS A 76 -9.58 18.29 8.80
N ASN A 77 -8.91 19.28 9.34
CA ASN A 77 -9.14 19.81 10.69
C ASN A 77 -8.98 18.74 11.81
N ASN A 78 -8.27 17.64 11.54
CA ASN A 78 -8.00 16.58 12.50
C ASN A 78 -9.28 15.93 13.10
N ILE A 79 -10.35 15.82 12.29
CA ILE A 79 -11.63 15.24 12.70
C ILE A 79 -11.52 13.72 12.72
N LYS A 80 -12.05 13.07 13.78
CA LYS A 80 -12.11 11.61 13.87
C LYS A 80 -13.18 11.03 12.95
N PHE A 81 -13.08 9.75 12.64
CA PHE A 81 -14.01 9.06 11.72
C PHE A 81 -15.47 9.15 12.17
N GLU A 82 -15.70 9.03 13.47
CA GLU A 82 -17.05 9.07 14.05
C GLU A 82 -17.69 10.47 13.95
N ASP A 83 -16.85 11.50 13.92
CA ASP A 83 -17.29 12.91 13.94
C ASP A 83 -17.35 13.54 12.53
N LEU A 84 -17.02 12.77 11.47
CA LEU A 84 -17.13 13.27 10.09
C LEU A 84 -18.61 13.59 9.76
N GLU A 85 -18.83 14.74 9.13
CA GLU A 85 -20.17 15.15 8.70
C GLU A 85 -20.78 14.16 7.69
N PRO A 86 -22.12 14.00 7.70
CA PRO A 86 -22.82 13.24 6.67
C PRO A 86 -22.44 13.69 5.26
N ASN A 87 -22.26 12.74 4.35
CA ASN A 87 -21.79 12.95 2.97
C ASN A 87 -20.33 13.38 2.81
N SER A 88 -19.53 13.44 3.89
CA SER A 88 -18.07 13.63 3.76
C SER A 88 -17.47 12.59 2.83
N ILE A 89 -16.52 13.04 2.00
CA ILE A 89 -15.87 12.21 0.97
C ILE A 89 -14.59 11.60 1.53
N ILE A 90 -14.57 10.27 1.65
CA ILE A 90 -13.39 9.51 2.05
C ILE A 90 -12.66 8.96 0.83
N GLY A 91 -11.38 9.30 0.70
CA GLY A 91 -10.49 8.79 -0.35
C GLY A 91 -9.93 7.41 0.01
N THR A 92 -10.26 6.38 -0.78
CA THR A 92 -9.63 5.06 -0.71
C THR A 92 -9.70 4.36 -2.06
N SER A 93 -8.65 3.59 -2.42
CA SER A 93 -8.66 2.67 -3.57
C SER A 93 -8.87 1.22 -3.16
N SER A 94 -9.09 0.96 -1.88
CA SER A 94 -9.25 -0.38 -1.33
C SER A 94 -10.71 -0.71 -1.06
N TYR A 95 -11.26 -1.70 -1.79
CA TYR A 95 -12.60 -2.23 -1.52
C TYR A 95 -12.74 -2.76 -0.10
N ARG A 96 -11.69 -3.40 0.45
CA ARG A 96 -11.67 -3.91 1.82
C ARG A 96 -11.91 -2.80 2.84
N ARG A 97 -11.22 -1.65 2.69
CA ARG A 97 -11.40 -0.48 3.56
C ARG A 97 -12.77 0.14 3.40
N GLU A 98 -13.15 0.41 2.14
CA GLU A 98 -14.46 1.00 1.82
C GLU A 98 -15.61 0.19 2.41
N TYR A 99 -15.62 -1.14 2.18
CA TYR A 99 -16.70 -2.01 2.64
C TYR A 99 -16.84 -2.01 4.16
N GLN A 100 -15.74 -2.14 4.90
CA GLN A 100 -15.75 -2.15 6.35
C GLN A 100 -16.22 -0.81 6.93
N LEU A 101 -15.69 0.29 6.40
CA LEU A 101 -16.02 1.64 6.87
C LEU A 101 -17.46 2.02 6.51
N LYS A 102 -17.92 1.64 5.32
CA LYS A 102 -19.31 1.88 4.88
C LYS A 102 -20.33 1.13 5.75
N LYS A 103 -19.97 -0.05 6.25
CA LYS A 103 -20.81 -0.79 7.21
C LYS A 103 -20.94 -0.04 8.54
N LYS A 104 -19.89 0.66 8.98
CA LYS A 104 -19.90 1.45 10.22
C LYS A 104 -20.62 2.79 10.04
N ARG A 105 -20.36 3.49 8.94
CA ARG A 105 -20.91 4.81 8.63
C ARG A 105 -21.45 4.84 7.18
N PRO A 106 -22.67 4.36 6.93
CA PRO A 106 -23.27 4.29 5.58
C PRO A 106 -23.60 5.65 5.00
N ASN A 107 -23.66 6.68 5.80
CA ASN A 107 -23.93 8.07 5.40
C ASN A 107 -22.71 8.82 4.84
N LEU A 108 -21.53 8.20 4.78
CA LEU A 108 -20.32 8.76 4.18
C LEU A 108 -20.19 8.34 2.71
N LYS A 109 -19.50 9.17 1.93
CA LYS A 109 -19.21 8.90 0.51
C LYS A 109 -17.79 8.40 0.35
N TYR A 110 -17.58 7.46 -0.58
CA TYR A 110 -16.26 6.90 -0.86
C TYR A 110 -15.89 7.20 -2.31
N LYS A 111 -14.69 7.73 -2.51
CA LYS A 111 -14.17 8.08 -3.83
C LYS A 111 -12.78 7.47 -4.01
N LEU A 112 -12.54 6.97 -5.23
CA LEU A 112 -11.24 6.45 -5.61
C LEU A 112 -10.16 7.51 -5.46
N ILE A 113 -9.04 7.17 -4.78
CA ILE A 113 -7.85 8.01 -4.69
C ILE A 113 -6.62 7.22 -5.14
N ARG A 114 -5.86 7.77 -6.06
CA ARG A 114 -4.63 7.20 -6.61
C ARG A 114 -3.42 8.06 -6.29
N GLY A 115 -2.25 7.43 -6.39
CA GLY A 115 -0.94 8.03 -6.13
C GLY A 115 -0.26 7.40 -4.91
N ASN A 116 0.97 7.80 -4.67
CA ASN A 116 1.72 7.47 -3.47
C ASN A 116 1.12 8.18 -2.24
N VAL A 117 1.61 7.89 -1.06
CA VAL A 117 1.09 8.46 0.21
C VAL A 117 1.14 10.00 0.18
N ASP A 118 2.27 10.57 -0.21
CA ASP A 118 2.47 12.02 -0.36
C ASP A 118 1.46 12.67 -1.33
N THR A 119 1.29 12.06 -2.50
CA THR A 119 0.32 12.52 -3.50
C THR A 119 -1.10 12.51 -2.96
N ARG A 120 -1.47 11.48 -2.19
CA ARG A 120 -2.81 11.38 -1.59
C ARG A 120 -3.02 12.43 -0.50
N VAL A 121 -2.00 12.68 0.30
CA VAL A 121 -2.03 13.75 1.31
C VAL A 121 -2.20 15.11 0.63
N GLN A 122 -1.48 15.39 -0.44
CA GLN A 122 -1.64 16.63 -1.22
C GLN A 122 -3.05 16.79 -1.80
N LYS A 123 -3.69 15.71 -2.27
CA LYS A 123 -5.08 15.76 -2.76
C LYS A 123 -6.07 16.08 -1.64
N LEU A 124 -5.84 15.55 -0.43
CA LEU A 124 -6.62 15.93 0.75
C LEU A 124 -6.45 17.43 1.08
N GLU A 125 -5.21 17.92 1.09
CA GLU A 125 -4.89 19.31 1.37
C GLU A 125 -5.49 20.27 0.32
N LYS A 126 -5.58 19.85 -0.94
CA LYS A 126 -6.28 20.57 -2.02
C LYS A 126 -7.80 20.55 -1.89
N GLY A 127 -8.34 19.79 -0.95
CA GLY A 127 -9.78 19.74 -0.71
C GLY A 127 -10.57 18.80 -1.60
N GLU A 128 -9.90 17.92 -2.35
CA GLU A 128 -10.58 16.91 -3.20
C GLU A 128 -11.30 15.82 -2.39
N TYR A 129 -10.93 15.67 -1.12
CA TYR A 129 -11.46 14.73 -0.13
C TYR A 129 -11.57 15.40 1.24
N ASP A 130 -12.45 14.90 2.09
CA ASP A 130 -12.57 15.36 3.48
C ASP A 130 -11.69 14.51 4.42
N ALA A 131 -11.47 13.26 4.05
CA ALA A 131 -10.55 12.36 4.73
C ALA A 131 -9.97 11.32 3.76
N ILE A 132 -8.85 10.70 4.13
CA ILE A 132 -8.22 9.60 3.40
C ILE A 132 -7.83 8.48 4.36
N ILE A 133 -7.89 7.22 3.88
CA ILE A 133 -7.45 6.05 4.64
C ILE A 133 -6.16 5.50 4.06
N LEU A 134 -5.14 5.38 4.91
CA LEU A 134 -3.82 4.88 4.56
C LEU A 134 -3.37 3.79 5.53
N SER A 135 -2.31 3.04 5.19
CA SER A 135 -1.63 2.16 6.16
C SER A 135 -0.70 2.99 7.02
N LYS A 136 -0.68 2.73 8.33
CA LYS A 136 0.22 3.40 9.27
C LYS A 136 1.68 3.26 8.84
N ALA A 137 2.12 2.06 8.49
CA ALA A 137 3.49 1.82 8.05
C ALA A 137 3.93 2.71 6.87
N GLY A 138 3.02 3.01 5.92
CA GLY A 138 3.35 3.91 4.81
C GLY A 138 3.47 5.38 5.22
N VAL A 139 2.70 5.80 6.21
CA VAL A 139 2.75 7.17 6.77
C VAL A 139 3.99 7.34 7.65
N ASP A 140 4.32 6.31 8.45
CA ASP A 140 5.52 6.28 9.30
C ASP A 140 6.80 6.37 8.47
N ALA A 141 6.87 5.63 7.35
CA ALA A 141 8.02 5.64 6.45
C ALA A 141 8.31 7.02 5.81
N LEU A 142 7.32 7.90 5.75
CA LEU A 142 7.46 9.26 5.23
C LEU A 142 7.51 10.34 6.33
N ASN A 143 7.59 9.95 7.61
CA ASN A 143 7.58 10.86 8.76
C ASN A 143 6.36 11.80 8.81
N LEU A 144 5.18 11.27 8.40
CA LEU A 144 3.93 12.03 8.33
C LEU A 144 2.97 11.71 9.50
N GLN A 145 3.46 11.14 10.61
CA GLN A 145 2.66 10.75 11.78
C GLN A 145 1.87 11.92 12.38
N HIS A 146 2.44 13.12 12.31
CA HIS A 146 1.82 14.34 12.80
C HIS A 146 0.52 14.72 12.08
N LYS A 147 0.23 14.12 10.91
CA LYS A 147 -1.00 14.31 10.13
C LYS A 147 -2.10 13.32 10.50
N ILE A 148 -1.81 12.30 11.31
CA ILE A 148 -2.78 11.24 11.65
C ILE A 148 -3.86 11.82 12.56
N SER A 149 -5.11 11.78 12.10
CA SER A 149 -6.28 12.18 12.88
C SER A 149 -6.81 11.04 13.76
N GLN A 150 -6.66 9.80 13.28
CA GLN A 150 -7.08 8.60 14.00
C GLN A 150 -6.30 7.38 13.53
N GLU A 151 -5.92 6.53 14.46
CA GLU A 151 -5.42 5.18 14.20
C GLU A 151 -6.52 4.18 14.54
N PHE A 152 -6.79 3.24 13.64
CA PHE A 152 -7.74 2.15 13.85
C PHE A 152 -6.98 0.92 14.37
N SER A 153 -7.49 0.29 15.41
CA SER A 153 -7.01 -1.03 15.81
C SER A 153 -7.34 -2.07 14.72
N VAL A 154 -6.68 -3.23 14.78
CA VAL A 154 -6.93 -4.32 13.81
C VAL A 154 -8.36 -4.88 13.92
N ASP A 155 -9.00 -4.74 15.09
CA ASP A 155 -10.40 -5.16 15.32
C ASP A 155 -11.40 -4.13 14.79
N GLU A 156 -11.02 -2.85 14.76
CA GLU A 156 -11.85 -1.79 14.21
C GLU A 156 -11.84 -1.77 12.69
N LEU A 157 -10.68 -1.99 12.09
CA LEU A 157 -10.52 -2.01 10.64
C LEU A 157 -9.48 -3.07 10.25
N ILE A 158 -9.96 -4.25 9.90
CA ILE A 158 -9.13 -5.41 9.57
C ILE A 158 -8.18 -5.05 8.42
N PRO A 159 -6.85 -5.14 8.64
CA PRO A 159 -5.87 -4.79 7.63
C PRO A 159 -5.76 -5.84 6.51
N CYS A 160 -5.01 -5.52 5.47
CA CYS A 160 -4.65 -6.50 4.44
C CYS A 160 -3.67 -7.53 5.03
N ALA A 161 -3.76 -8.78 4.60
CA ALA A 161 -2.74 -9.77 4.90
C ALA A 161 -1.36 -9.26 4.46
N GLY A 162 -0.33 -9.46 5.30
CA GLY A 162 1.03 -8.97 5.04
C GLY A 162 1.21 -7.46 5.20
N GLN A 163 0.19 -6.69 5.63
CA GLN A 163 0.36 -5.26 5.83
C GLN A 163 1.39 -4.97 6.94
N GLY A 164 2.28 -4.00 6.68
CA GLY A 164 3.38 -3.62 7.56
C GLY A 164 4.63 -4.48 7.40
N ILE A 165 4.64 -5.47 6.50
CA ILE A 165 5.79 -6.32 6.20
C ILE A 165 6.45 -5.85 4.90
N ILE A 166 7.77 -5.70 4.95
CA ILE A 166 8.63 -5.54 3.76
C ILE A 166 9.26 -6.90 3.48
N ALA A 167 9.11 -7.38 2.26
CA ALA A 167 9.69 -8.63 1.77
C ALA A 167 10.84 -8.34 0.80
N ILE A 168 11.86 -9.19 0.86
CA ILE A 168 12.99 -9.18 -0.06
C ILE A 168 12.88 -10.42 -0.93
N GLN A 169 12.84 -10.22 -2.24
CA GLN A 169 12.79 -11.28 -3.23
C GLN A 169 14.12 -11.35 -4.00
N CYS A 170 14.60 -12.54 -4.26
CA CYS A 170 15.81 -12.79 -5.03
C CYS A 170 15.65 -14.04 -5.90
N ARG A 171 16.61 -14.31 -6.77
CA ARG A 171 16.69 -15.58 -7.50
C ARG A 171 16.99 -16.73 -6.54
N GLU A 172 16.48 -17.91 -6.84
CA GLU A 172 16.72 -19.12 -6.06
C GLU A 172 18.21 -19.55 -6.09
N ASP A 173 18.89 -19.31 -7.21
CA ASP A 173 20.32 -19.60 -7.37
C ASP A 173 21.25 -18.55 -6.71
N ALA A 174 20.72 -17.48 -6.22
CA ALA A 174 21.48 -16.39 -5.59
C ALA A 174 21.72 -16.66 -4.08
N VAL A 175 22.39 -17.75 -3.75
CA VAL A 175 22.61 -18.27 -2.38
C VAL A 175 23.22 -17.22 -1.43
N SER A 176 24.07 -16.32 -1.92
CA SER A 176 24.70 -15.26 -1.11
C SER A 176 23.69 -14.27 -0.53
N TYR A 177 22.51 -14.11 -1.12
CA TYR A 177 21.47 -13.19 -0.64
C TYR A 177 20.46 -13.86 0.31
N THR A 178 20.41 -15.20 0.35
CA THR A 178 19.53 -15.93 1.28
C THR A 178 20.06 -15.90 2.72
N HIS A 179 21.32 -15.48 2.91
CA HIS A 179 21.99 -15.35 4.22
C HIS A 179 22.20 -13.88 4.65
N LEU A 180 21.46 -12.94 4.04
CA LEU A 180 21.46 -11.55 4.49
C LEU A 180 20.85 -11.49 5.91
N THR A 181 21.71 -11.64 6.91
CA THR A 181 21.40 -11.18 8.26
C THR A 181 21.44 -9.66 8.24
N LEU A 182 20.26 -9.04 8.09
CA LEU A 182 20.15 -7.60 8.29
C LEU A 182 20.53 -7.30 9.74
N PRO A 183 21.36 -6.27 10.00
CA PRO A 183 21.71 -5.91 11.36
C PRO A 183 20.43 -5.61 12.14
N THR A 184 20.21 -6.40 13.19
CA THR A 184 19.17 -6.12 14.20
C THR A 184 19.68 -4.96 15.05
N THR A 185 19.23 -3.75 14.76
CA THR A 185 19.37 -2.59 15.67
C THR A 185 18.20 -2.56 16.64
#